data_fa7004f80cd0d1d1ff1a12186587763b
#
_entry.id   fa7004f80cd0d1d1ff1a12186587763b
#
_cell.length_a   1.000
_cell.length_b   1.000
_cell.length_c   1.000
_cell.angle_alpha   90.00
_cell.angle_beta   90.00
_cell.angle_gamma   90.00
#
_symmetry.space_group_name_H-M   'P 1'
#
loop_
_entity.id
_entity.type
_entity.pdbx_description
1 polymer ?
#
loop_
_entity_poly.entity_id
_entity_poly.type
_entity_poly.pdbx_seq_one_letter_code
_entity_poly.pdbx_strand_id
1 'polypeptide(L)'
;DRLVDAVNNKTKLIVVAVVSKGIEWAALELSKVLKFNTPILILTKGLSLYRNNYEILAHKMERILKKNGIKRINISAAGGPCLAKGLSVRAHTSVIFANKKLNVAKKIASLIRTNYYHIETSTDVVGVEICAAIKNIFSMAIGAAEGICITNSSKSIKSKNYLNTAASLVNQSIKEMIVFSTKFGGKKDTVLGLAGIGDLYVSADGGRNSKMGYFIGQGFSYKLATNKKMPGITIEGAELIKEIGKKVSYDFNIKKLPLMISMIDTVLYGKSLKVTWKKF
;
A
#
# COMPACT_ATOMS: atom_id res chain seq x y z
N ASP A 1 0.12 -27.92 -10.97
CA ASP A 1 -0.02 -29.31 -10.53
C ASP A 1 0.21 -29.48 -9.03
N ARG A 2 1.16 -28.77 -8.42
CA ARG A 2 1.45 -28.86 -6.97
C ARG A 2 0.48 -28.14 -6.05
N LEU A 3 -0.32 -27.19 -6.54
CA LEU A 3 -1.26 -26.46 -5.70
C LEU A 3 -2.41 -27.38 -5.22
N VAL A 4 -2.83 -28.32 -6.04
CA VAL A 4 -3.86 -29.33 -5.70
C VAL A 4 -3.40 -30.20 -4.52
N ASP A 5 -2.13 -30.54 -4.47
CA ASP A 5 -1.55 -31.37 -3.39
C ASP A 5 -1.37 -30.58 -2.10
N ALA A 6 -1.07 -29.28 -2.22
CA ALA A 6 -0.84 -28.40 -1.08
C ALA A 6 -2.13 -27.93 -0.39
N VAL A 7 -3.23 -27.77 -1.14
CA VAL A 7 -4.52 -27.29 -0.60
C VAL A 7 -5.46 -28.46 -0.34
N ASN A 8 -5.51 -28.91 0.90
CA ASN A 8 -6.31 -30.04 1.32
C ASN A 8 -7.05 -29.75 2.65
N ASN A 9 -7.73 -30.74 3.22
CA ASN A 9 -8.51 -30.61 4.47
C ASN A 9 -7.66 -30.29 5.71
N LYS A 10 -6.34 -30.49 5.67
CA LYS A 10 -5.39 -30.15 6.75
C LYS A 10 -4.88 -28.71 6.62
N THR A 11 -5.10 -28.05 5.48
CA THR A 11 -4.66 -26.68 5.23
C THR A 11 -5.46 -25.71 6.12
N LYS A 12 -4.80 -25.06 7.07
CA LYS A 12 -5.42 -24.15 8.04
C LYS A 12 -5.47 -22.70 7.58
N LEU A 13 -4.58 -22.30 6.64
CA LEU A 13 -4.46 -20.94 6.11
C LEU A 13 -3.82 -20.98 4.73
N ILE A 14 -4.30 -20.13 3.84
CA ILE A 14 -3.67 -19.84 2.55
C ILE A 14 -3.18 -18.39 2.60
N VAL A 15 -1.90 -18.17 2.34
CA VAL A 15 -1.30 -16.83 2.27
C VAL A 15 -1.02 -16.47 0.82
N VAL A 16 -1.58 -15.35 0.37
CA VAL A 16 -1.41 -14.84 -0.99
C VAL A 16 -0.45 -13.66 -0.96
N ALA A 17 0.74 -13.85 -1.55
CA ALA A 17 1.84 -12.91 -1.56
C ALA A 17 2.39 -12.67 -2.98
N VAL A 18 1.50 -12.52 -3.94
CA VAL A 18 1.83 -12.19 -5.34
C VAL A 18 1.84 -10.68 -5.57
N VAL A 19 2.35 -10.21 -6.69
CA VAL A 19 2.19 -8.80 -7.10
C VAL A 19 0.72 -8.49 -7.37
N SER A 20 0.30 -7.20 -7.27
CA SER A 20 -1.12 -6.81 -7.41
C SER A 20 -1.76 -7.32 -8.72
N LYS A 21 -1.02 -7.30 -9.82
CA LYS A 21 -1.47 -7.85 -11.12
C LYS A 21 -1.68 -9.37 -11.10
N GLY A 22 -1.03 -10.08 -10.17
CA GLY A 22 -1.15 -11.53 -10.01
C GLY A 22 -2.37 -12.00 -9.20
N ILE A 23 -3.12 -11.09 -8.56
CA ILE A 23 -4.28 -11.45 -7.73
C ILE A 23 -5.36 -12.19 -8.52
N GLU A 24 -5.61 -11.78 -9.76
CA GLU A 24 -6.58 -12.44 -10.63
C GLU A 24 -6.17 -13.88 -10.93
N TRP A 25 -4.92 -14.07 -11.35
CA TRP A 25 -4.35 -15.39 -11.56
C TRP A 25 -4.43 -16.25 -10.29
N ALA A 26 -4.01 -15.72 -9.15
CA ALA A 26 -4.06 -16.44 -7.87
C ALA A 26 -5.48 -16.86 -7.49
N ALA A 27 -6.47 -15.99 -7.70
CA ALA A 27 -7.86 -16.30 -7.45
C ALA A 27 -8.40 -17.41 -8.39
N LEU A 28 -8.03 -17.38 -9.67
CA LEU A 28 -8.39 -18.42 -10.64
C LEU A 28 -7.76 -19.76 -10.27
N GLU A 29 -6.48 -19.81 -9.93
CA GLU A 29 -5.82 -21.04 -9.50
C GLU A 29 -6.41 -21.58 -8.19
N LEU A 30 -6.66 -20.73 -7.21
CA LEU A 30 -7.30 -21.12 -5.97
C LEU A 30 -8.74 -21.64 -6.20
N SER A 31 -9.48 -21.11 -7.16
CA SER A 31 -10.83 -21.57 -7.46
C SER A 31 -10.90 -23.04 -7.90
N LYS A 32 -9.81 -23.57 -8.49
CA LYS A 32 -9.71 -24.96 -8.94
C LYS A 32 -9.53 -25.95 -7.79
N VAL A 33 -8.94 -25.50 -6.68
CA VAL A 33 -8.50 -26.37 -5.57
C VAL A 33 -9.22 -26.10 -4.25
N LEU A 34 -9.86 -24.94 -4.09
CA LEU A 34 -10.48 -24.50 -2.84
C LEU A 34 -11.81 -25.23 -2.59
N LYS A 35 -11.76 -26.41 -2.01
CA LYS A 35 -12.93 -27.23 -1.65
C LYS A 35 -13.41 -26.99 -0.20
N PHE A 36 -12.56 -26.40 0.64
CA PHE A 36 -12.79 -26.25 2.08
C PHE A 36 -12.91 -24.76 2.45
N ASN A 37 -13.54 -24.47 3.59
CA ASN A 37 -13.66 -23.11 4.12
C ASN A 37 -12.34 -22.62 4.75
N THR A 38 -11.23 -22.80 4.01
CA THR A 38 -9.89 -22.37 4.46
C THR A 38 -9.78 -20.86 4.35
N PRO A 39 -9.41 -20.13 5.43
CA PRO A 39 -9.23 -18.71 5.37
C PRO A 39 -8.04 -18.32 4.48
N ILE A 40 -8.18 -17.21 3.77
CA ILE A 40 -7.16 -16.63 2.90
C ILE A 40 -6.69 -15.34 3.53
N LEU A 41 -5.37 -15.15 3.63
CA LEU A 41 -4.73 -13.91 4.05
C LEU A 41 -3.99 -13.30 2.85
N ILE A 42 -4.36 -12.08 2.46
CA ILE A 42 -3.69 -11.33 1.40
C ILE A 42 -2.62 -10.43 2.02
N LEU A 43 -1.36 -10.61 1.60
CA LEU A 43 -0.24 -9.73 1.91
C LEU A 43 0.03 -8.72 0.79
N THR A 44 -0.53 -8.99 -0.38
CA THR A 44 -0.40 -8.13 -1.57
C THR A 44 -1.03 -6.78 -1.32
N LYS A 45 -0.30 -5.72 -1.66
CA LYS A 45 -0.75 -4.33 -1.54
C LYS A 45 -1.15 -3.79 -2.91
N GLY A 46 -2.29 -3.12 -2.98
CA GLY A 46 -2.78 -2.53 -4.22
C GLY A 46 -4.26 -2.16 -4.17
N LEU A 47 -4.67 -1.44 -5.18
CA LEU A 47 -6.06 -1.04 -5.41
C LEU A 47 -6.28 -1.10 -6.91
N SER A 48 -7.40 -1.64 -7.35
CA SER A 48 -7.74 -1.79 -8.77
C SER A 48 -9.03 -1.04 -9.13
N LEU A 49 -9.33 -0.97 -10.40
CA LEU A 49 -10.61 -0.50 -10.91
C LEU A 49 -11.40 -1.66 -11.50
N TYR A 50 -12.68 -1.73 -11.13
CA TYR A 50 -13.64 -2.66 -11.73
C TYR A 50 -14.94 -1.92 -12.08
N ARG A 51 -15.35 -1.94 -13.34
CA ARG A 51 -16.53 -1.20 -13.83
C ARG A 51 -16.54 0.26 -13.38
N ASN A 52 -15.39 0.92 -13.51
CA ASN A 52 -15.16 2.29 -13.11
C ASN A 52 -15.31 2.60 -11.60
N ASN A 53 -15.27 1.57 -10.74
CA ASN A 53 -15.26 1.73 -9.27
C ASN A 53 -13.93 1.23 -8.70
N TYR A 54 -13.49 1.83 -7.60
CA TYR A 54 -12.31 1.35 -6.88
C TYR A 54 -12.63 0.00 -6.23
N GLU A 55 -11.71 -0.95 -6.39
CA GLU A 55 -11.87 -2.30 -5.86
C GLU A 55 -10.62 -2.69 -5.07
N ILE A 56 -10.76 -2.93 -3.76
CA ILE A 56 -9.70 -3.50 -2.94
C ILE A 56 -9.42 -4.95 -3.35
N LEU A 57 -8.20 -5.43 -3.13
CA LEU A 57 -7.77 -6.75 -3.64
C LEU A 57 -8.55 -7.91 -3.00
N ALA A 58 -8.97 -7.77 -1.74
CA ALA A 58 -9.85 -8.74 -1.08
C ALA A 58 -11.20 -8.87 -1.81
N HIS A 59 -11.81 -7.76 -2.21
CA HIS A 59 -13.07 -7.78 -2.98
C HIS A 59 -12.84 -8.33 -4.38
N LYS A 60 -11.74 -7.96 -5.05
CA LYS A 60 -11.37 -8.53 -6.36
C LYS A 60 -11.26 -10.05 -6.29
N MET A 61 -10.51 -10.56 -5.32
CA MET A 61 -10.36 -12.00 -5.11
C MET A 61 -11.70 -12.66 -4.77
N GLU A 62 -12.48 -12.09 -3.86
CA GLU A 62 -13.81 -12.60 -3.48
C GLU A 62 -14.74 -12.70 -4.70
N ARG A 63 -14.78 -11.66 -5.54
CA ARG A 63 -15.59 -11.62 -6.78
C ARG A 63 -15.20 -12.72 -7.76
N ILE A 64 -13.89 -12.93 -7.97
CA ILE A 64 -13.40 -13.95 -8.90
C ILE A 64 -13.70 -15.36 -8.38
N LEU A 65 -13.45 -15.63 -7.10
CA LEU A 65 -13.75 -16.90 -6.46
C LEU A 65 -15.25 -17.23 -6.54
N LYS A 66 -16.13 -16.24 -6.24
CA LYS A 66 -17.59 -16.40 -6.36
C LYS A 66 -18.02 -16.72 -7.78
N LYS A 67 -17.46 -16.01 -8.78
CA LYS A 67 -17.74 -16.27 -10.21
C LYS A 67 -17.38 -17.71 -10.62
N ASN A 68 -16.38 -18.31 -9.97
CA ASN A 68 -15.94 -19.69 -10.20
C ASN A 68 -16.56 -20.70 -9.22
N GLY A 69 -17.71 -20.37 -8.62
CA GLY A 69 -18.54 -21.32 -7.86
C GLY A 69 -18.14 -21.52 -6.39
N ILE A 70 -17.14 -20.78 -5.86
CA ILE A 70 -16.76 -20.89 -4.46
C ILE A 70 -17.74 -20.12 -3.57
N LYS A 71 -18.53 -20.83 -2.77
CA LYS A 71 -19.62 -20.25 -1.97
C LYS A 71 -19.16 -19.74 -0.60
N ARG A 72 -18.19 -20.42 0.03
CA ARG A 72 -17.71 -20.07 1.38
C ARG A 72 -16.31 -19.48 1.29
N ILE A 73 -16.22 -18.17 1.44
CA ILE A 73 -14.99 -17.41 1.25
C ILE A 73 -14.74 -16.58 2.51
N ASN A 74 -13.54 -16.70 3.09
CA ASN A 74 -13.06 -15.89 4.19
C ASN A 74 -11.72 -15.27 3.79
N ILE A 75 -11.75 -14.01 3.32
CA ILE A 75 -10.54 -13.29 2.92
C ILE A 75 -10.22 -12.24 3.98
N SER A 76 -8.98 -12.25 4.41
CA SER A 76 -8.40 -11.27 5.33
C SER A 76 -7.29 -10.49 4.62
N ALA A 77 -7.10 -9.24 5.01
CA ALA A 77 -5.99 -8.40 4.56
C ALA A 77 -4.99 -8.18 5.68
N ALA A 78 -3.71 -8.12 5.33
CA ALA A 78 -2.64 -7.71 6.23
C ALA A 78 -2.14 -6.31 5.88
N GLY A 79 -1.91 -5.49 6.90
CA GLY A 79 -1.30 -4.17 6.79
C GLY A 79 -0.31 -3.90 7.93
N GLY A 80 0.41 -2.79 7.84
CA GLY A 80 1.31 -2.35 8.89
C GLY A 80 2.80 -2.47 8.55
N PRO A 81 3.67 -1.93 9.42
CA PRO A 81 5.10 -1.85 9.23
C PRO A 81 5.75 -3.22 9.33
N CYS A 82 6.09 -3.81 8.19
CA CYS A 82 6.78 -5.10 8.17
C CYS A 82 7.78 -5.15 7.02
N LEU A 83 9.03 -4.83 7.33
CA LEU A 83 10.15 -4.99 6.41
C LEU A 83 10.71 -6.40 6.58
N ALA A 84 10.85 -7.13 5.47
CA ALA A 84 11.35 -8.51 5.47
C ALA A 84 12.72 -8.64 6.16
N LYS A 85 13.62 -7.65 5.96
CA LYS A 85 14.95 -7.63 6.61
C LYS A 85 14.85 -7.51 8.15
N GLY A 86 13.93 -6.69 8.66
CA GLY A 86 13.69 -6.60 10.10
C GLY A 86 13.12 -7.90 10.67
N LEU A 87 12.12 -8.46 9.98
CA LEU A 87 11.48 -9.71 10.40
C LEU A 87 12.47 -10.90 10.39
N SER A 88 13.36 -10.98 9.40
CA SER A 88 14.36 -12.06 9.30
C SER A 88 15.35 -12.09 10.46
N VAL A 89 15.62 -10.95 11.10
CA VAL A 89 16.46 -10.85 12.30
C VAL A 89 15.62 -10.84 13.59
N ARG A 90 14.34 -11.19 13.51
CA ARG A 90 13.38 -11.24 14.63
C ARG A 90 13.22 -9.92 15.38
N ALA A 91 13.36 -8.78 14.68
CA ALA A 91 13.03 -7.48 15.26
C ALA A 91 11.53 -7.44 15.62
N HIS A 92 11.19 -6.88 16.78
CA HIS A 92 9.79 -6.73 17.19
C HIS A 92 8.99 -5.96 16.14
N THR A 93 7.98 -6.61 15.59
CA THR A 93 7.18 -6.11 14.49
C THR A 93 5.71 -6.23 14.84
N SER A 94 4.97 -5.13 14.73
CA SER A 94 3.51 -5.10 14.92
C SER A 94 2.81 -4.85 13.61
N VAL A 95 1.82 -5.69 13.30
CA VAL A 95 0.99 -5.59 12.08
C VAL A 95 -0.49 -5.71 12.43
N ILE A 96 -1.36 -5.43 11.47
CA ILE A 96 -2.81 -5.59 11.64
C ILE A 96 -3.36 -6.55 10.59
N PHE A 97 -4.17 -7.51 11.04
CA PHE A 97 -4.96 -8.38 10.17
C PHE A 97 -6.43 -7.99 10.25
N ALA A 98 -7.03 -7.74 9.11
CA ALA A 98 -8.42 -7.34 9.01
C ALA A 98 -9.27 -8.39 8.28
N ASN A 99 -10.46 -8.67 8.84
CA ASN A 99 -11.49 -9.51 8.21
C ASN A 99 -12.86 -8.97 8.59
N LYS A 100 -13.85 -9.05 7.68
CA LYS A 100 -15.25 -8.66 7.98
C LYS A 100 -15.79 -9.36 9.25
N LYS A 101 -15.30 -10.57 9.55
CA LYS A 101 -15.59 -11.33 10.78
C LYS A 101 -14.37 -11.31 11.70
N LEU A 102 -14.46 -10.57 12.81
CA LEU A 102 -13.33 -10.40 13.74
C LEU A 102 -12.76 -11.73 14.26
N ASN A 103 -13.61 -12.73 14.50
CA ASN A 103 -13.18 -14.07 14.95
C ASN A 103 -12.28 -14.77 13.92
N VAL A 104 -12.47 -14.53 12.61
CA VAL A 104 -11.59 -15.06 11.56
C VAL A 104 -10.23 -14.38 11.63
N ALA A 105 -10.19 -13.04 11.76
CA ALA A 105 -8.93 -12.31 11.94
C ALA A 105 -8.16 -12.79 13.18
N LYS A 106 -8.85 -12.97 14.32
CA LYS A 106 -8.28 -13.50 15.57
C LYS A 106 -7.72 -14.92 15.38
N LYS A 107 -8.45 -15.80 14.68
CA LYS A 107 -7.99 -17.17 14.39
C LYS A 107 -6.72 -17.16 13.54
N ILE A 108 -6.66 -16.35 12.49
CA ILE A 108 -5.46 -16.23 11.64
C ILE A 108 -4.29 -15.67 12.47
N ALA A 109 -4.54 -14.64 13.27
CA ALA A 109 -3.52 -14.04 14.13
C ALA A 109 -2.92 -15.07 15.10
N SER A 110 -3.75 -15.95 15.71
CA SER A 110 -3.27 -16.99 16.62
C SER A 110 -2.39 -18.05 15.94
N LEU A 111 -2.57 -18.29 14.63
CA LEU A 111 -1.75 -19.23 13.86
C LEU A 111 -0.34 -18.70 13.54
N ILE A 112 -0.17 -17.39 13.50
CA ILE A 112 1.05 -16.76 12.96
C ILE A 112 1.83 -15.99 14.05
N ARG A 113 1.16 -15.51 15.09
CA ARG A 113 1.79 -14.72 16.17
C ARG A 113 2.98 -15.46 16.79
N THR A 114 4.05 -14.69 17.05
CA THR A 114 5.24 -15.15 17.77
C THR A 114 5.60 -14.14 18.87
N ASN A 115 6.70 -14.38 19.60
CA ASN A 115 7.21 -13.46 20.63
C ASN A 115 7.79 -12.15 20.04
N TYR A 116 8.05 -12.07 18.74
CA TYR A 116 8.53 -10.88 18.03
C TYR A 116 7.60 -10.40 16.92
N TYR A 117 6.58 -11.17 16.53
CA TYR A 117 5.59 -10.78 15.52
C TYR A 117 4.21 -10.63 16.16
N HIS A 118 3.85 -9.37 16.42
CA HIS A 118 2.64 -8.99 17.14
C HIS A 118 1.54 -8.66 16.13
N ILE A 119 0.33 -9.18 16.36
CA ILE A 119 -0.76 -9.02 15.41
C ILE A 119 -1.96 -8.40 16.10
N GLU A 120 -2.33 -7.21 15.69
CA GLU A 120 -3.63 -6.60 15.99
C GLU A 120 -4.69 -7.14 15.04
N THR A 121 -5.95 -7.09 15.45
CA THR A 121 -7.07 -7.56 14.62
C THR A 121 -8.13 -6.49 14.45
N SER A 122 -8.68 -6.37 13.24
CA SER A 122 -9.68 -5.36 12.88
C SER A 122 -10.80 -5.95 12.02
N THR A 123 -11.93 -5.27 11.98
CA THR A 123 -12.99 -5.51 10.99
C THR A 123 -12.89 -4.58 9.78
N ASP A 124 -12.02 -3.58 9.81
CA ASP A 124 -11.84 -2.60 8.74
C ASP A 124 -10.90 -3.09 7.64
N VAL A 125 -11.37 -4.04 6.83
CA VAL A 125 -10.63 -4.57 5.67
C VAL A 125 -10.36 -3.47 4.65
N VAL A 126 -11.33 -2.58 4.43
CA VAL A 126 -11.23 -1.48 3.46
C VAL A 126 -10.14 -0.50 3.86
N GLY A 127 -10.15 -0.03 5.10
CA GLY A 127 -9.14 0.91 5.59
C GLY A 127 -7.73 0.30 5.56
N VAL A 128 -7.56 -0.96 5.98
CA VAL A 128 -6.26 -1.64 5.97
C VAL A 128 -5.69 -1.75 4.54
N GLU A 129 -6.48 -2.22 3.57
CA GLU A 129 -5.99 -2.38 2.19
C GLU A 129 -5.76 -1.05 1.49
N ILE A 130 -6.64 -0.06 1.68
CA ILE A 130 -6.46 1.28 1.10
C ILE A 130 -5.18 1.92 1.65
N CYS A 131 -4.97 1.91 2.96
CA CYS A 131 -3.74 2.43 3.57
C CYS A 131 -2.50 1.76 2.99
N ALA A 132 -2.50 0.42 2.93
CA ALA A 132 -1.39 -0.36 2.39
C ALA A 132 -1.09 -0.03 0.92
N ALA A 133 -2.11 0.32 0.12
CA ALA A 133 -1.94 0.70 -1.28
C ALA A 133 -1.41 2.13 -1.43
N ILE A 134 -2.15 3.13 -0.91
CA ILE A 134 -1.87 4.55 -1.18
C ILE A 134 -0.64 5.09 -0.45
N LYS A 135 -0.22 4.49 0.66
CA LYS A 135 1.01 4.88 1.37
C LYS A 135 2.24 4.93 0.45
N ASN A 136 2.28 4.09 -0.58
CA ASN A 136 3.40 4.04 -1.52
C ASN A 136 3.49 5.31 -2.39
N ILE A 137 2.34 5.94 -2.69
CA ILE A 137 2.30 7.24 -3.36
C ILE A 137 2.86 8.31 -2.42
N PHE A 138 2.44 8.30 -1.16
CA PHE A 138 2.87 9.28 -0.17
C PHE A 138 4.31 9.08 0.28
N SER A 139 4.80 7.84 0.38
CA SER A 139 6.22 7.61 0.67
C SER A 139 7.13 8.15 -0.44
N MET A 140 6.66 8.12 -1.69
CA MET A 140 7.34 8.78 -2.81
C MET A 140 7.34 10.31 -2.67
N ALA A 141 6.21 10.90 -2.25
CA ALA A 141 6.12 12.33 -1.98
C ALA A 141 7.02 12.77 -0.81
N ILE A 142 7.05 12.00 0.29
CA ILE A 142 7.90 12.28 1.45
C ILE A 142 9.38 12.15 1.07
N GLY A 143 9.76 11.12 0.30
CA GLY A 143 11.13 10.95 -0.19
C GLY A 143 11.62 12.12 -1.05
N ALA A 144 10.70 12.87 -1.68
CA ALA A 144 11.07 14.07 -2.42
C ALA A 144 11.61 15.20 -1.54
N ALA A 145 11.33 15.19 -0.24
CA ALA A 145 11.79 16.25 0.69
C ALA A 145 13.30 16.45 0.66
N GLU A 146 14.05 15.36 0.69
CA GLU A 146 15.52 15.41 0.64
C GLU A 146 16.01 15.97 -0.70
N GLY A 147 15.46 15.49 -1.82
CA GLY A 147 15.79 15.98 -3.16
C GLY A 147 15.51 17.48 -3.33
N ILE A 148 14.34 17.95 -2.86
CA ILE A 148 13.95 19.37 -2.90
C ILE A 148 14.94 20.23 -2.09
N CYS A 149 15.32 19.78 -0.90
CA CYS A 149 16.24 20.52 -0.04
C CYS A 149 17.64 20.61 -0.65
N ILE A 150 18.16 19.54 -1.24
CA ILE A 150 19.47 19.54 -1.91
C ILE A 150 19.48 20.52 -3.08
N THR A 151 18.43 20.54 -3.90
CA THR A 151 18.36 21.39 -5.09
C THR A 151 18.24 22.88 -4.75
N ASN A 152 17.53 23.20 -3.66
CA ASN A 152 17.27 24.59 -3.25
C ASN A 152 18.36 25.20 -2.34
N SER A 153 19.38 24.45 -1.99
CA SER A 153 20.43 24.90 -1.06
C SER A 153 21.72 25.21 -1.80
N SER A 154 22.19 26.44 -1.67
CA SER A 154 23.52 26.88 -2.12
C SER A 154 24.67 26.40 -1.21
N LYS A 155 24.36 25.80 -0.06
CA LYS A 155 25.33 25.29 0.93
C LYS A 155 25.24 23.77 1.00
N SER A 156 26.37 23.11 1.21
CA SER A 156 26.42 21.67 1.49
C SER A 156 25.42 21.31 2.60
N ILE A 157 24.33 20.61 2.23
CA ILE A 157 23.34 20.14 3.18
C ILE A 157 23.95 19.01 3.97
N LYS A 158 24.20 19.22 5.25
CA LYS A 158 24.52 18.15 6.19
C LYS A 158 23.32 17.22 6.33
N SER A 159 23.56 15.94 6.53
CA SER A 159 22.52 14.92 6.66
C SER A 159 21.38 15.38 7.59
N LYS A 160 20.11 15.16 7.15
CA LYS A 160 18.87 15.41 7.90
C LYS A 160 18.30 16.84 7.91
N ASN A 161 18.89 17.83 7.25
CA ASN A 161 18.29 19.19 7.18
C ASN A 161 16.91 19.21 6.47
N TYR A 162 16.54 18.15 5.77
CA TYR A 162 15.25 17.99 5.10
C TYR A 162 14.11 17.54 6.03
N LEU A 163 14.39 17.22 7.31
CA LEU A 163 13.39 16.61 8.20
C LEU A 163 12.16 17.49 8.43
N ASN A 164 12.31 18.82 8.50
CA ASN A 164 11.17 19.73 8.63
C ASN A 164 10.25 19.63 7.41
N THR A 165 10.83 19.58 6.21
CA THR A 165 10.12 19.38 4.95
C THR A 165 9.43 18.02 4.92
N ALA A 166 10.15 16.96 5.29
CA ALA A 166 9.60 15.59 5.36
C ALA A 166 8.46 15.49 6.36
N ALA A 167 8.59 16.07 7.57
CA ALA A 167 7.54 16.06 8.59
C ALA A 167 6.25 16.77 8.10
N SER A 168 6.40 17.89 7.39
CA SER A 168 5.26 18.61 6.78
C SER A 168 4.56 17.73 5.73
N LEU A 169 5.33 17.02 4.89
CA LEU A 169 4.78 16.09 3.90
C LEU A 169 4.13 14.85 4.55
N VAL A 170 4.68 14.33 5.65
CA VAL A 170 4.06 13.25 6.45
C VAL A 170 2.70 13.70 6.96
N ASN A 171 2.62 14.89 7.60
CA ASN A 171 1.36 15.42 8.12
C ASN A 171 0.30 15.56 7.00
N GLN A 172 0.69 16.11 5.84
CA GLN A 172 -0.24 16.25 4.71
C GLN A 172 -0.64 14.89 4.15
N SER A 173 0.30 13.95 4.04
CA SER A 173 0.03 12.58 3.60
C SER A 173 -1.05 11.91 4.45
N ILE A 174 -0.94 12.02 5.77
CA ILE A 174 -1.91 11.45 6.71
C ILE A 174 -3.30 12.08 6.52
N LYS A 175 -3.38 13.42 6.38
CA LYS A 175 -4.64 14.11 6.10
C LYS A 175 -5.30 13.60 4.82
N GLU A 176 -4.52 13.44 3.74
CA GLU A 176 -5.03 12.96 2.46
C GLU A 176 -5.39 11.46 2.50
N MET A 177 -4.60 10.65 3.22
CA MET A 177 -4.95 9.23 3.46
C MET A 177 -6.27 9.09 4.20
N ILE A 178 -6.55 9.94 5.20
CA ILE A 178 -7.84 9.95 5.90
C ILE A 178 -8.96 10.29 4.92
N VAL A 179 -8.82 11.38 4.14
CA VAL A 179 -9.84 11.79 3.16
C VAL A 179 -10.11 10.68 2.15
N PHE A 180 -9.05 10.06 1.61
CA PHE A 180 -9.19 8.99 0.63
C PHE A 180 -9.83 7.74 1.25
N SER A 181 -9.31 7.26 2.37
CA SER A 181 -9.79 6.03 3.01
C SER A 181 -11.25 6.14 3.46
N THR A 182 -11.62 7.23 4.12
CA THR A 182 -12.99 7.42 4.63
C THR A 182 -14.04 7.56 3.51
N LYS A 183 -13.66 8.08 2.34
CA LYS A 183 -14.56 8.10 1.17
C LYS A 183 -15.04 6.71 0.76
N PHE A 184 -14.25 5.68 1.01
CA PHE A 184 -14.56 4.29 0.65
C PHE A 184 -14.99 3.43 1.84
N GLY A 185 -15.27 4.05 2.99
CA GLY A 185 -15.76 3.37 4.18
C GLY A 185 -14.67 2.83 5.10
N GLY A 186 -13.39 3.15 4.87
CA GLY A 186 -12.31 2.90 5.81
C GLY A 186 -12.38 3.84 7.01
N LYS A 187 -11.86 3.41 8.15
CA LYS A 187 -11.91 4.18 9.40
C LYS A 187 -10.70 5.10 9.54
N LYS A 188 -10.91 6.29 10.10
CA LYS A 188 -9.83 7.24 10.43
C LYS A 188 -8.78 6.60 11.36
N ASP A 189 -9.23 5.85 12.37
CA ASP A 189 -8.33 5.20 13.33
C ASP A 189 -7.42 4.17 12.68
N THR A 190 -7.87 3.49 11.61
CA THR A 190 -7.03 2.58 10.82
C THR A 190 -5.88 3.33 10.12
N VAL A 191 -6.16 4.54 9.63
CA VAL A 191 -5.13 5.41 9.03
C VAL A 191 -4.14 5.90 10.08
N LEU A 192 -4.63 6.26 11.27
CA LEU A 192 -3.78 6.74 12.39
C LEU A 192 -3.02 5.60 13.10
N GLY A 193 -3.35 4.34 12.82
CA GLY A 193 -2.72 3.16 13.38
C GLY A 193 -1.60 2.55 12.52
N LEU A 194 -1.38 1.25 12.77
CA LEU A 194 -0.31 0.47 12.12
C LEU A 194 -0.43 0.43 10.59
N ALA A 195 -1.65 0.27 10.06
CA ALA A 195 -1.86 0.17 8.61
C ALA A 195 -1.56 1.46 7.85
N GLY A 196 -1.79 2.62 8.47
CA GLY A 196 -1.55 3.93 7.88
C GLY A 196 -0.21 4.52 8.30
N ILE A 197 -0.18 5.20 9.45
CA ILE A 197 1.03 5.92 9.93
C ILE A 197 2.22 4.95 10.08
N GLY A 198 2.01 3.79 10.70
CA GLY A 198 3.09 2.83 10.93
C GLY A 198 3.74 2.35 9.63
N ASP A 199 2.94 1.93 8.66
CA ASP A 199 3.44 1.44 7.37
C ASP A 199 3.98 2.59 6.49
N LEU A 200 3.45 3.80 6.61
CA LEU A 200 3.98 4.99 5.93
C LEU A 200 5.37 5.34 6.46
N TYR A 201 5.57 5.32 7.78
CA TYR A 201 6.85 5.63 8.42
C TYR A 201 7.98 4.76 7.86
N VAL A 202 7.84 3.43 7.93
CA VAL A 202 8.89 2.51 7.43
C VAL A 202 9.06 2.57 5.92
N SER A 203 8.04 3.00 5.18
CA SER A 203 8.10 3.10 3.71
C SER A 203 8.72 4.41 3.23
N ALA A 204 8.68 5.46 4.06
CA ALA A 204 9.32 6.73 3.79
C ALA A 204 10.83 6.68 4.04
N ASP A 205 11.30 5.79 4.91
CA ASP A 205 12.72 5.62 5.25
C ASP A 205 13.42 4.66 4.28
N GLY A 206 13.93 5.18 3.15
CA GLY A 206 14.87 4.48 2.26
C GLY A 206 14.28 3.40 1.34
N GLY A 207 12.95 3.24 1.25
CA GLY A 207 12.30 2.29 0.33
C GLY A 207 12.38 2.72 -1.15
N ARG A 208 12.00 1.81 -2.07
CA ARG A 208 12.02 2.08 -3.52
C ARG A 208 11.17 3.30 -3.91
N ASN A 209 10.01 3.46 -3.31
CA ASN A 209 9.15 4.61 -3.54
C ASN A 209 9.80 5.91 -3.02
N SER A 210 10.35 5.90 -1.80
CA SER A 210 11.08 7.03 -1.23
C SER A 210 12.28 7.44 -2.11
N LYS A 211 13.07 6.46 -2.57
CA LYS A 211 14.22 6.71 -3.48
C LYS A 211 13.78 7.32 -4.82
N MET A 212 12.67 6.87 -5.39
CA MET A 212 12.10 7.50 -6.59
C MET A 212 11.69 8.95 -6.28
N GLY A 213 11.06 9.19 -5.14
CA GLY A 213 10.73 10.52 -4.67
C GLY A 213 11.94 11.45 -4.56
N TYR A 214 13.03 10.96 -4.02
CA TYR A 214 14.30 11.70 -3.93
C TYR A 214 14.75 12.24 -5.29
N PHE A 215 14.74 11.40 -6.34
CA PHE A 215 15.10 11.86 -7.69
C PHE A 215 14.08 12.85 -8.26
N ILE A 216 12.79 12.62 -8.03
CA ILE A 216 11.73 13.57 -8.44
C ILE A 216 11.93 14.92 -7.74
N GLY A 217 12.26 14.91 -6.44
CA GLY A 217 12.57 16.12 -5.67
C GLY A 217 13.78 16.89 -6.19
N GLN A 218 14.74 16.21 -6.81
CA GLN A 218 15.88 16.81 -7.49
C GLN A 218 15.52 17.41 -8.87
N GLY A 219 14.27 17.31 -9.31
CA GLY A 219 13.80 17.82 -10.60
C GLY A 219 13.85 16.81 -11.75
N PHE A 220 14.25 15.54 -11.50
CA PHE A 220 14.14 14.53 -12.55
C PHE A 220 12.67 14.22 -12.84
N SER A 221 12.31 14.13 -14.14
CA SER A 221 11.01 13.56 -14.49
C SER A 221 10.96 12.09 -14.08
N TYR A 222 9.76 11.58 -13.79
CA TYR A 222 9.57 10.15 -13.45
C TYR A 222 10.19 9.22 -14.50
N LYS A 223 9.99 9.51 -15.80
CA LYS A 223 10.55 8.73 -16.93
C LYS A 223 12.07 8.72 -16.90
N LEU A 224 12.70 9.88 -16.69
CA LEU A 224 14.16 9.98 -16.64
C LEU A 224 14.73 9.27 -15.42
N ALA A 225 14.10 9.44 -14.24
CA ALA A 225 14.51 8.77 -13.01
C ALA A 225 14.40 7.24 -13.14
N THR A 226 13.30 6.72 -13.69
CA THR A 226 13.12 5.27 -13.93
C THR A 226 14.21 4.72 -14.86
N ASN A 227 14.46 5.39 -15.99
CA ASN A 227 15.38 4.84 -16.99
C ASN A 227 16.85 4.95 -16.59
N LYS A 228 17.26 6.06 -15.95
CA LYS A 228 18.69 6.35 -15.68
C LYS A 228 19.11 6.09 -14.23
N LYS A 229 18.21 6.22 -13.24
CA LYS A 229 18.54 6.13 -11.81
C LYS A 229 18.06 4.84 -11.17
N MET A 230 16.97 4.26 -11.67
CA MET A 230 16.35 3.05 -11.11
C MET A 230 15.92 2.05 -12.22
N PRO A 231 16.81 1.67 -13.16
CA PRO A 231 16.45 0.78 -14.27
C PRO A 231 16.01 -0.59 -13.71
N GLY A 232 14.92 -1.14 -14.28
CA GLY A 232 14.37 -2.44 -13.91
C GLY A 232 13.70 -2.53 -12.53
N ILE A 233 13.63 -1.42 -11.78
CA ILE A 233 13.03 -1.41 -10.45
C ILE A 233 11.55 -1.04 -10.54
N THR A 234 10.67 -1.91 -10.03
CA THR A 234 9.24 -1.61 -9.92
C THR A 234 8.99 -0.63 -8.77
N ILE A 235 8.30 0.45 -9.06
CA ILE A 235 7.89 1.48 -8.09
C ILE A 235 6.39 1.34 -7.86
N GLU A 236 6.00 0.73 -6.75
CA GLU A 236 4.60 0.36 -6.46
C GLU A 236 3.66 1.57 -6.44
N GLY A 237 4.11 2.69 -5.89
CA GLY A 237 3.32 3.93 -5.89
C GLY A 237 3.05 4.46 -7.29
N ALA A 238 4.02 4.38 -8.19
CA ALA A 238 3.85 4.78 -9.57
C ALA A 238 2.96 3.81 -10.36
N GLU A 239 3.09 2.49 -10.14
CA GLU A 239 2.19 1.51 -10.76
C GLU A 239 0.74 1.73 -10.31
N LEU A 240 0.52 2.01 -9.01
CA LEU A 240 -0.80 2.36 -8.51
C LEU A 240 -1.33 3.66 -9.16
N ILE A 241 -0.50 4.70 -9.29
CA ILE A 241 -0.87 5.94 -9.97
C ILE A 241 -1.30 5.66 -11.42
N LYS A 242 -0.59 4.81 -12.15
CA LYS A 242 -0.95 4.43 -13.53
C LYS A 242 -2.31 3.74 -13.59
N GLU A 243 -2.66 2.96 -12.58
CA GLU A 243 -3.92 2.21 -12.54
C GLU A 243 -5.11 3.12 -12.16
N ILE A 244 -4.99 3.89 -11.09
CA ILE A 244 -6.13 4.65 -10.54
C ILE A 244 -6.04 6.17 -10.72
N GLY A 245 -4.89 6.71 -11.11
CA GLY A 245 -4.59 8.15 -11.02
C GLY A 245 -5.55 9.03 -11.83
N LYS A 246 -5.90 8.63 -13.05
CA LYS A 246 -6.88 9.39 -13.87
C LYS A 246 -8.23 9.49 -13.17
N LYS A 247 -8.68 8.38 -12.59
CA LYS A 247 -9.95 8.35 -11.85
C LYS A 247 -9.87 9.16 -10.56
N VAL A 248 -8.76 9.12 -9.83
CA VAL A 248 -8.55 9.95 -8.64
C VAL A 248 -8.63 11.44 -9.01
N SER A 249 -7.99 11.87 -10.09
CA SER A 249 -8.03 13.26 -10.55
C SER A 249 -9.43 13.70 -10.98
N TYR A 250 -10.28 12.78 -11.41
CA TYR A 250 -11.68 13.04 -11.73
C TYR A 250 -12.58 13.10 -10.48
N ASP A 251 -12.42 12.13 -9.57
CA ASP A 251 -13.32 11.94 -8.42
C ASP A 251 -13.02 12.88 -7.24
N PHE A 252 -11.81 13.42 -7.16
CA PHE A 252 -11.37 14.25 -6.04
C PHE A 252 -10.93 15.63 -6.50
N ASN A 253 -11.35 16.63 -5.74
CA ASN A 253 -10.89 17.99 -5.94
C ASN A 253 -9.42 18.11 -5.45
N ILE A 254 -8.59 18.81 -6.21
CA ILE A 254 -7.19 19.13 -5.86
C ILE A 254 -7.06 19.82 -4.48
N LYS A 255 -8.10 20.51 -4.00
CA LYS A 255 -8.08 21.11 -2.65
C LYS A 255 -8.13 20.07 -1.54
N LYS A 256 -8.68 18.85 -1.80
CA LYS A 256 -8.77 17.76 -0.83
C LYS A 256 -7.57 16.84 -0.84
N LEU A 257 -6.94 16.64 -2.01
CA LEU A 257 -5.79 15.75 -2.20
C LEU A 257 -4.66 16.45 -2.97
N PRO A 258 -4.16 17.61 -2.50
CA PRO A 258 -3.19 18.40 -3.26
C PRO A 258 -1.86 17.65 -3.51
N LEU A 259 -1.38 16.87 -2.54
CA LEU A 259 -0.14 16.12 -2.65
C LEU A 259 -0.29 14.90 -3.56
N MET A 260 -1.35 14.12 -3.38
CA MET A 260 -1.63 12.95 -4.23
C MET A 260 -1.81 13.35 -5.69
N ILE A 261 -2.58 14.40 -5.96
CA ILE A 261 -2.80 14.88 -7.34
C ILE A 261 -1.50 15.41 -7.95
N SER A 262 -0.67 16.11 -7.17
CA SER A 262 0.65 16.54 -7.66
C SER A 262 1.53 15.34 -8.02
N MET A 263 1.52 14.27 -7.24
CA MET A 263 2.24 13.03 -7.56
C MET A 263 1.68 12.35 -8.81
N ILE A 264 0.35 12.33 -8.97
CA ILE A 264 -0.31 11.80 -10.17
C ILE A 264 0.13 12.59 -11.40
N ASP A 265 0.13 13.91 -11.34
CA ASP A 265 0.58 14.79 -12.42
C ASP A 265 2.04 14.54 -12.79
N THR A 266 2.89 14.34 -11.79
CA THR A 266 4.31 14.04 -12.00
C THR A 266 4.53 12.70 -12.72
N VAL A 267 3.81 11.66 -12.29
CA VAL A 267 4.02 10.31 -12.84
C VAL A 267 3.34 10.12 -14.19
N LEU A 268 2.09 10.60 -14.36
CA LEU A 268 1.32 10.37 -15.59
C LEU A 268 1.65 11.38 -16.69
N TYR A 269 1.89 12.63 -16.32
CA TYR A 269 2.02 13.72 -17.30
C TYR A 269 3.41 14.36 -17.33
N GLY A 270 4.35 13.84 -16.51
CA GLY A 270 5.74 14.33 -16.50
C GLY A 270 5.91 15.76 -15.97
N LYS A 271 4.88 16.29 -15.27
CA LYS A 271 4.96 17.62 -14.65
C LYS A 271 5.96 17.61 -13.50
N SER A 272 6.63 18.73 -13.26
CA SER A 272 7.45 18.89 -12.06
C SER A 272 6.60 18.79 -10.80
N LEU A 273 7.14 18.15 -9.77
CA LEU A 273 6.45 18.04 -8.47
C LEU A 273 6.22 19.44 -7.88
N LYS A 274 4.96 19.80 -7.68
CA LYS A 274 4.54 21.07 -7.07
C LYS A 274 3.97 20.81 -5.68
N VAL A 275 4.74 21.17 -4.65
CA VAL A 275 4.26 21.12 -3.27
C VAL A 275 3.64 22.47 -2.91
N THR A 276 2.33 22.47 -2.67
CA THR A 276 1.58 23.71 -2.37
C THR A 276 1.58 23.94 -0.86
N TRP A 277 2.70 24.35 -0.28
CA TRP A 277 2.92 24.54 1.16
C TRP A 277 1.83 25.34 1.88
N LYS A 278 1.27 26.36 1.23
CA LYS A 278 0.19 27.20 1.80
C LYS A 278 -1.15 26.46 2.00
N LYS A 279 -1.26 25.21 1.51
CA LYS A 279 -2.49 24.40 1.62
C LYS A 279 -2.39 23.27 2.66
N PHE A 280 -1.28 23.20 3.38
CA PHE A 280 -0.98 22.15 4.37
C PHE A 280 -1.56 22.43 5.77
#